data_6049d819db2368b6d8ecc9c2fe656304
#
_entry.id   6049d819db2368b6d8ecc9c2fe656304
#
_cell.length_a   1.000
_cell.length_b   1.000
_cell.length_c   1.000
_cell.angle_alpha   90.00
_cell.angle_beta   90.00
_cell.angle_gamma   90.00
#
_symmetry.space_group_name_H-M   'P 1'
#
loop_
_entity.id
_entity.type
_entity.pdbx_description
1 polymer ?
#
loop_
_entity_poly.entity_id
_entity_poly.type
_entity_poly.pdbx_seq_one_letter_code
_entity_poly.pdbx_strand_id
1 'polypeptide(L)'
;MREACFDVEVYVFKVQLPIKLTLGNFVGNLRHAALNVGQILGADDFLGRQHFGVSQTALNVRLPKSLVEKYAGGIALDQVAHGLGKQGRPGLGLLIELVFSHFQILSVCGACDACGQLNRSFVVLAFDLIEKLRKSHCLIPLMSSNLQRPIVIATRESRLALWQAEHVQAILQSRGHTVRLLGMTTLGDQILDRSLSKVGGKGLFVKELEVALSEGRADIAVHSLKDVPMDMPEGFELACIMEREDPRDAWVSGQYATLMDLPQGAVVGTSSLRRTVLLRALRPDLKIEPLRGNLDTRLRKLDEGHYAGIILAAAGLKRLELSSRIRHVFDTDQMLPAAGQGALGIEICTGRADLIDALKPLAHSTSWLAVAAERAVSRAMGGSCSMPLAAHATLSGATLSLRAAWGDPEGSSTLVTAQTVADVGSLEQAEGLGTQVAAELRRGGAH
;
A
#
# COMPACT_ATOMS: atom_id res chain seq x y z
N MET A 1 -14.07 -1.93 -51.91
CA MET A 1 -15.39 -1.38 -51.45
C MET A 1 -15.17 0.08 -51.13
N ARG A 2 -15.86 1.01 -51.82
CA ARG A 2 -15.83 2.42 -51.45
C ARG A 2 -16.49 2.57 -50.08
N GLU A 3 -15.76 3.03 -49.06
CA GLU A 3 -16.37 3.38 -47.77
C GLU A 3 -17.44 4.45 -48.00
N ALA A 4 -18.67 4.16 -47.60
CA ALA A 4 -19.75 5.12 -47.73
C ALA A 4 -19.57 6.22 -46.67
N CYS A 5 -19.37 7.45 -47.14
CA CYS A 5 -19.41 8.65 -46.30
C CYS A 5 -20.86 9.15 -46.22
N PHE A 6 -21.31 9.60 -45.07
CA PHE A 6 -22.63 10.20 -44.88
C PHE A 6 -22.54 11.43 -44.00
N ASP A 7 -23.49 12.33 -44.17
CA ASP A 7 -23.56 13.57 -43.41
C ASP A 7 -24.40 13.37 -42.14
N VAL A 8 -23.88 13.83 -41.02
CA VAL A 8 -24.54 13.78 -39.73
C VAL A 8 -24.66 15.20 -39.18
N GLU A 9 -25.86 15.61 -38.80
CA GLU A 9 -26.11 16.88 -38.13
C GLU A 9 -26.16 16.63 -36.62
N VAL A 10 -25.26 17.29 -35.88
CA VAL A 10 -25.22 17.26 -34.44
C VAL A 10 -25.45 18.68 -33.90
N TYR A 11 -26.39 18.81 -32.99
CA TYR A 11 -26.68 20.09 -32.34
C TYR A 11 -26.03 20.09 -30.95
N VAL A 12 -25.03 20.96 -30.76
CA VAL A 12 -24.39 21.20 -29.48
C VAL A 12 -24.56 22.66 -29.12
N PHE A 13 -25.15 22.99 -27.98
CA PHE A 13 -25.40 24.38 -27.53
C PHE A 13 -26.19 25.26 -28.54
N LYS A 14 -27.16 24.70 -29.22
CA LYS A 14 -27.92 25.37 -30.30
C LYS A 14 -27.14 25.69 -31.58
N VAL A 15 -25.94 25.15 -31.74
CA VAL A 15 -25.13 25.29 -32.94
C VAL A 15 -25.28 24.02 -33.78
N GLN A 16 -25.74 24.15 -35.04
CA GLN A 16 -25.81 23.03 -35.98
C GLN A 16 -24.42 22.81 -36.59
N LEU A 17 -23.86 21.63 -36.45
CA LEU A 17 -22.56 21.24 -37.00
C LEU A 17 -22.71 20.09 -37.99
N PRO A 18 -22.45 20.28 -39.29
CA PRO A 18 -22.41 19.20 -40.27
C PRO A 18 -21.11 18.40 -40.12
N ILE A 19 -21.22 17.11 -39.93
CA ILE A 19 -20.04 16.21 -39.75
C ILE A 19 -20.11 15.08 -40.77
N LYS A 20 -19.02 14.89 -41.54
CA LYS A 20 -18.88 13.72 -42.42
C LYS A 20 -18.12 12.60 -41.74
N LEU A 21 -18.73 11.43 -41.63
CA LEU A 21 -18.16 10.27 -40.96
C LEU A 21 -18.12 9.05 -41.89
N THR A 22 -17.08 8.22 -41.75
CA THR A 22 -17.00 6.93 -42.41
C THR A 22 -17.72 5.84 -41.59
N LEU A 23 -18.30 4.86 -42.25
CA LEU A 23 -19.15 3.85 -41.61
C LEU A 23 -18.46 3.01 -40.54
N GLY A 24 -17.16 2.71 -40.71
CA GLY A 24 -16.39 1.89 -39.79
C GLY A 24 -16.13 2.58 -38.41
N ASN A 25 -15.87 3.87 -38.43
CA ASN A 25 -15.63 4.66 -37.24
C ASN A 25 -16.87 5.16 -36.55
N PHE A 26 -18.02 5.19 -37.28
CA PHE A 26 -19.27 5.73 -36.80
C PHE A 26 -19.88 4.92 -35.66
N VAL A 27 -19.94 3.58 -35.75
CA VAL A 27 -20.61 2.73 -34.75
C VAL A 27 -19.85 2.70 -33.42
N GLY A 28 -18.50 2.69 -33.45
CA GLY A 28 -17.68 2.74 -32.25
C GLY A 28 -17.79 4.07 -31.52
N ASN A 29 -17.75 5.17 -32.29
CA ASN A 29 -17.75 6.53 -31.77
C ASN A 29 -19.14 7.02 -31.36
N LEU A 30 -20.23 6.52 -31.98
CA LEU A 30 -21.60 6.83 -31.57
C LEU A 30 -21.91 6.28 -30.17
N ARG A 31 -21.39 5.09 -29.83
CA ARG A 31 -21.51 4.54 -28.47
C ARG A 31 -20.85 5.44 -27.42
N HIS A 32 -19.68 5.97 -27.74
CA HIS A 32 -18.93 6.85 -26.85
C HIS A 32 -19.55 8.25 -26.77
N ALA A 33 -19.90 8.83 -27.92
CA ALA A 33 -20.53 10.15 -28.00
C ALA A 33 -21.94 10.17 -27.39
N ALA A 34 -22.74 9.14 -27.55
CA ALA A 34 -24.08 9.04 -26.97
C ALA A 34 -24.04 8.90 -25.45
N LEU A 35 -23.09 8.11 -24.90
CA LEU A 35 -22.84 8.02 -23.48
C LEU A 35 -22.40 9.37 -22.90
N ASN A 36 -21.54 10.08 -23.61
CA ASN A 36 -20.98 11.35 -23.18
C ASN A 36 -22.00 12.50 -23.24
N VAL A 37 -22.78 12.60 -24.33
CA VAL A 37 -23.85 13.61 -24.43
C VAL A 37 -24.97 13.35 -23.42
N GLY A 38 -25.34 12.10 -23.18
CA GLY A 38 -26.29 11.73 -22.14
C GLY A 38 -25.83 12.16 -20.74
N GLN A 39 -24.53 11.99 -20.42
CA GLN A 39 -23.97 12.42 -19.14
C GLN A 39 -23.88 13.94 -18.97
N ILE A 40 -23.58 14.67 -20.04
CA ILE A 40 -23.56 16.16 -20.03
C ILE A 40 -24.96 16.74 -19.83
N LEU A 41 -25.97 16.16 -20.49
CA LEU A 41 -27.35 16.62 -20.38
C LEU A 41 -28.00 16.25 -19.03
N GLY A 42 -27.48 15.27 -18.32
CA GLY A 42 -27.89 14.91 -16.97
C GLY A 42 -27.33 15.82 -15.87
N ALA A 43 -26.44 16.75 -16.21
CA ALA A 43 -25.90 17.75 -15.29
C ALA A 43 -26.81 19.02 -15.29
N ASP A 44 -27.95 18.93 -14.66
CA ASP A 44 -28.98 19.97 -14.62
C ASP A 44 -28.49 21.34 -14.09
N ASP A 45 -27.39 21.39 -13.36
CA ASP A 45 -26.91 22.62 -12.74
C ASP A 45 -26.04 23.51 -13.65
N PHE A 46 -25.59 23.00 -14.81
CA PHE A 46 -24.65 23.74 -15.65
C PHE A 46 -25.30 24.51 -16.81
N LEU A 47 -26.47 24.10 -17.26
CA LEU A 47 -27.12 24.64 -18.46
C LEU A 47 -28.48 25.33 -18.23
N GLY A 48 -28.88 25.51 -16.99
CA GLY A 48 -30.18 26.14 -16.66
C GLY A 48 -31.37 25.35 -17.21
N ARG A 49 -32.33 25.15 -16.37
CA ARG A 49 -33.51 24.24 -16.53
C ARG A 49 -34.33 24.39 -17.83
N GLN A 50 -33.92 25.14 -18.82
CA GLN A 50 -34.86 25.52 -19.85
C GLN A 50 -34.96 24.66 -21.12
N HIS A 51 -34.01 23.70 -21.37
CA HIS A 51 -34.11 23.10 -22.71
C HIS A 51 -33.71 21.64 -22.90
N PHE A 52 -33.37 20.87 -21.88
CA PHE A 52 -32.97 19.49 -22.11
C PHE A 52 -33.61 18.53 -21.10
N GLY A 53 -34.87 18.18 -21.36
CA GLY A 53 -35.45 16.98 -20.77
C GLY A 53 -34.77 15.75 -21.36
N VAL A 54 -34.31 14.82 -20.53
CA VAL A 54 -33.79 13.52 -20.96
C VAL A 54 -34.99 12.68 -21.47
N SER A 55 -35.47 13.03 -22.63
CA SER A 55 -36.37 12.17 -23.40
C SER A 55 -35.62 11.65 -24.61
N GLN A 56 -36.05 10.51 -25.14
CA GLN A 56 -35.52 9.90 -26.39
C GLN A 56 -35.39 10.89 -27.56
N THR A 57 -35.98 12.06 -27.45
CA THR A 57 -35.98 13.16 -28.41
C THR A 57 -34.83 14.15 -28.25
N ALA A 58 -34.04 14.06 -27.21
CA ALA A 58 -32.97 15.05 -26.94
C ALA A 58 -31.67 14.81 -27.74
N LEU A 59 -31.48 13.60 -28.26
CA LEU A 59 -30.36 13.30 -29.17
C LEU A 59 -30.83 13.54 -30.62
N ASN A 60 -30.77 14.77 -31.08
CA ASN A 60 -31.10 15.11 -32.48
C ASN A 60 -29.93 14.72 -33.42
N VAL A 61 -29.65 13.43 -33.51
CA VAL A 61 -28.79 12.85 -34.56
C VAL A 61 -29.73 12.39 -35.68
N ARG A 62 -29.84 13.11 -36.78
CA ARG A 62 -30.61 12.67 -37.95
C ARG A 62 -29.78 11.70 -38.79
N LEU A 63 -30.10 10.44 -38.69
CA LEU A 63 -29.54 9.38 -39.52
C LEU A 63 -30.53 8.97 -40.60
N PRO A 64 -30.09 8.57 -41.81
CA PRO A 64 -30.93 7.93 -42.78
C PRO A 64 -31.60 6.70 -42.18
N LYS A 65 -32.94 6.55 -42.37
CA LYS A 65 -33.72 5.44 -41.82
C LYS A 65 -33.11 4.06 -42.12
N SER A 66 -32.55 3.88 -43.31
CA SER A 66 -31.88 2.64 -43.74
C SER A 66 -30.66 2.26 -42.93
N LEU A 67 -29.99 3.23 -42.31
CA LEU A 67 -28.82 3.02 -41.44
C LEU A 67 -29.26 2.66 -40.02
N VAL A 68 -30.30 3.30 -39.51
CA VAL A 68 -30.88 3.01 -38.19
C VAL A 68 -31.40 1.57 -38.15
N GLU A 69 -32.12 1.12 -39.19
CA GLU A 69 -32.66 -0.25 -39.26
C GLU A 69 -31.55 -1.33 -39.37
N LYS A 70 -30.45 -1.00 -40.04
CA LYS A 70 -29.37 -1.98 -40.30
C LYS A 70 -28.35 -2.14 -39.17
N TYR A 71 -28.17 -1.12 -38.34
CA TYR A 71 -27.08 -1.08 -37.35
C TYR A 71 -27.49 -0.77 -35.90
N ALA A 72 -28.75 -0.38 -35.64
CA ALA A 72 -29.29 -0.08 -34.32
C ALA A 72 -29.69 -1.33 -33.49
N GLY A 73 -29.51 -2.54 -34.04
CA GLY A 73 -29.91 -3.79 -33.39
C GLY A 73 -29.16 -4.16 -32.10
N GLY A 74 -28.49 -3.22 -31.44
CA GLY A 74 -27.74 -3.53 -30.23
C GLY A 74 -27.57 -2.41 -29.20
N ILE A 75 -28.16 -1.23 -29.41
CA ILE A 75 -28.10 -0.13 -28.44
C ILE A 75 -29.49 0.19 -27.97
N ALA A 76 -29.94 -0.41 -26.89
CA ALA A 76 -31.17 -0.01 -26.23
C ALA A 76 -30.94 1.36 -25.58
N LEU A 77 -31.61 2.39 -26.08
CA LEU A 77 -31.61 3.76 -25.50
C LEU A 77 -32.03 3.76 -24.02
N ASP A 78 -32.79 2.74 -23.59
CA ASP A 78 -33.18 2.52 -22.21
C ASP A 78 -31.98 2.25 -21.25
N GLN A 79 -30.87 1.67 -21.76
CA GLN A 79 -29.65 1.48 -20.95
C GLN A 79 -28.90 2.78 -20.72
N VAL A 80 -29.02 3.75 -21.63
CA VAL A 80 -28.43 5.09 -21.46
C VAL A 80 -29.25 5.89 -20.44
N ALA A 81 -30.56 5.80 -20.47
CA ALA A 81 -31.45 6.47 -19.51
C ALA A 81 -31.36 5.91 -18.10
N HIS A 82 -31.09 4.60 -17.92
CA HIS A 82 -30.94 3.96 -16.58
C HIS A 82 -29.62 4.24 -15.91
N GLY A 83 -28.55 4.55 -16.67
CA GLY A 83 -27.25 4.97 -16.15
C GLY A 83 -27.25 6.38 -15.55
N LEU A 84 -28.16 7.25 -16.02
CA LEU A 84 -28.24 8.66 -15.66
C LEU A 84 -28.84 8.93 -14.26
N GLY A 85 -29.61 7.98 -13.73
CA GLY A 85 -30.38 8.14 -12.49
C GLY A 85 -29.62 7.90 -11.19
N LYS A 86 -28.37 7.42 -11.21
CA LYS A 86 -27.69 6.90 -10.01
C LYS A 86 -26.34 7.51 -9.63
N GLN A 87 -25.80 8.48 -10.38
CA GLN A 87 -24.50 9.07 -10.03
C GLN A 87 -24.54 10.61 -10.06
N GLY A 88 -24.35 11.20 -8.89
CA GLY A 88 -24.20 12.63 -8.73
C GLY A 88 -22.87 13.14 -9.28
N ARG A 89 -22.96 14.10 -10.19
CA ARG A 89 -21.94 14.99 -10.76
C ARG A 89 -20.71 14.37 -11.43
N PRO A 90 -20.69 14.36 -12.76
CA PRO A 90 -19.46 14.40 -13.53
C PRO A 90 -19.55 15.42 -14.67
N GLY A 91 -19.06 16.65 -14.46
CA GLY A 91 -19.29 17.63 -15.53
C GLY A 91 -18.13 17.87 -16.49
N LEU A 92 -16.90 17.97 -16.02
CA LEU A 92 -15.83 18.62 -16.78
C LEU A 92 -14.81 17.66 -17.40
N GLY A 93 -14.51 16.54 -16.73
CA GLY A 93 -13.64 15.49 -17.29
C GLY A 93 -14.20 14.93 -18.59
N LEU A 94 -15.54 14.79 -18.64
CA LEU A 94 -16.25 14.35 -19.83
C LEU A 94 -16.24 15.38 -20.97
N LEU A 95 -16.23 16.67 -20.66
CA LEU A 95 -16.11 17.72 -21.69
C LEU A 95 -14.72 17.66 -22.36
N ILE A 96 -13.68 17.38 -21.59
CA ILE A 96 -12.31 17.21 -22.07
C ILE A 96 -12.17 15.93 -22.90
N GLU A 97 -12.76 14.80 -22.47
CA GLU A 97 -12.80 13.57 -23.27
C GLU A 97 -13.60 13.73 -24.55
N LEU A 98 -14.70 14.48 -24.52
CA LEU A 98 -15.48 14.82 -25.73
C LEU A 98 -14.66 15.66 -26.71
N VAL A 99 -13.92 16.65 -26.22
CA VAL A 99 -13.01 17.46 -27.04
C VAL A 99 -11.89 16.61 -27.62
N PHE A 100 -11.29 15.71 -26.83
CA PHE A 100 -10.24 14.79 -27.30
C PHE A 100 -10.78 13.73 -28.28
N SER A 101 -11.94 13.15 -28.02
CA SER A 101 -12.57 12.18 -28.92
C SER A 101 -12.95 12.81 -30.25
N HIS A 102 -13.46 14.05 -30.26
CA HIS A 102 -13.71 14.82 -31.47
C HIS A 102 -12.42 15.21 -32.20
N PHE A 103 -11.33 15.49 -31.48
CA PHE A 103 -10.04 15.74 -32.08
C PHE A 103 -9.49 14.53 -32.83
N GLN A 104 -9.65 13.32 -32.28
CA GLN A 104 -9.28 12.07 -32.98
C GLN A 104 -10.15 11.83 -34.22
N ILE A 105 -11.46 12.11 -34.14
CA ILE A 105 -12.36 11.97 -35.29
C ILE A 105 -11.98 12.94 -36.43
N LEU A 106 -11.66 14.20 -36.09
CA LEU A 106 -11.27 15.22 -37.06
C LEU A 106 -9.87 14.98 -37.66
N SER A 107 -8.97 14.36 -36.89
CA SER A 107 -7.61 13.99 -37.34
C SER A 107 -7.62 12.89 -38.42
N VAL A 108 -8.64 12.05 -38.42
CA VAL A 108 -8.81 10.97 -39.44
C VAL A 108 -9.43 11.50 -40.74
N CYS A 109 -10.13 12.65 -40.69
CA CYS A 109 -10.78 13.27 -41.87
C CYS A 109 -9.90 14.27 -42.62
N GLY A 110 -8.57 14.26 -42.48
CA GLY A 110 -7.61 15.24 -42.98
C GLY A 110 -7.49 15.48 -44.49
N ALA A 111 -8.50 15.14 -45.29
CA ALA A 111 -8.45 15.24 -46.76
C ALA A 111 -9.47 16.25 -47.39
N CYS A 112 -10.14 17.09 -46.61
CA CYS A 112 -11.12 18.06 -47.13
C CYS A 112 -10.87 19.47 -46.58
N ASP A 113 -10.66 20.47 -47.48
CA ASP A 113 -10.43 21.88 -47.12
C ASP A 113 -11.50 22.52 -46.26
N ALA A 114 -12.77 22.11 -46.44
CA ALA A 114 -13.88 22.60 -45.61
C ALA A 114 -13.78 22.07 -44.16
N CYS A 115 -13.29 20.84 -43.95
CA CYS A 115 -13.03 20.29 -42.62
C CYS A 115 -11.84 20.97 -41.91
N GLY A 116 -10.86 21.47 -42.64
CA GLY A 116 -9.70 22.16 -42.10
C GLY A 116 -10.05 23.51 -41.48
N GLN A 117 -10.99 24.27 -42.05
CA GLN A 117 -11.45 25.55 -41.48
C GLN A 117 -12.37 25.34 -40.26
N LEU A 118 -13.28 24.36 -40.31
CA LEU A 118 -14.10 23.99 -39.16
C LEU A 118 -13.24 23.51 -37.99
N ASN A 119 -12.19 22.73 -38.29
CA ASN A 119 -11.26 22.20 -37.30
C ASN A 119 -10.54 23.34 -36.53
N ARG A 120 -10.03 24.37 -37.26
CA ARG A 120 -9.37 25.50 -36.61
C ARG A 120 -10.31 26.32 -35.71
N SER A 121 -11.54 26.58 -36.17
CA SER A 121 -12.51 27.35 -35.40
C SER A 121 -12.98 26.61 -34.15
N PHE A 122 -13.17 25.28 -34.26
CA PHE A 122 -13.58 24.45 -33.13
C PHE A 122 -12.44 24.29 -32.09
N VAL A 123 -11.20 24.12 -32.54
CA VAL A 123 -10.01 24.06 -31.69
C VAL A 123 -9.85 25.36 -30.92
N VAL A 124 -9.98 26.52 -31.57
CA VAL A 124 -9.88 27.84 -30.90
C VAL A 124 -10.98 28.01 -29.88
N LEU A 125 -12.22 27.66 -30.21
CA LEU A 125 -13.34 27.71 -29.27
C LEU A 125 -13.20 26.77 -28.07
N ALA A 126 -12.69 25.57 -28.29
CA ALA A 126 -12.44 24.61 -27.23
C ALA A 126 -11.30 25.07 -26.31
N PHE A 127 -10.20 25.60 -26.87
CA PHE A 127 -9.13 26.21 -26.08
C PHE A 127 -9.58 27.42 -25.29
N ASP A 128 -10.37 28.34 -25.90
CA ASP A 128 -10.90 29.53 -25.20
C ASP A 128 -11.85 29.13 -24.04
N LEU A 129 -12.67 28.11 -24.25
CA LEU A 129 -13.55 27.58 -23.22
C LEU A 129 -12.77 26.92 -22.07
N ILE A 130 -11.75 26.08 -22.39
CA ILE A 130 -10.87 25.45 -21.40
C ILE A 130 -10.12 26.52 -20.62
N GLU A 131 -9.63 27.56 -21.28
CA GLU A 131 -8.90 28.64 -20.64
C GLU A 131 -9.80 29.54 -19.76
N LYS A 132 -11.04 29.79 -20.17
CA LYS A 132 -12.05 30.46 -19.35
C LYS A 132 -12.44 29.65 -18.12
N LEU A 133 -12.61 28.34 -18.27
CA LEU A 133 -12.90 27.43 -17.16
C LEU A 133 -11.72 27.34 -16.20
N ARG A 134 -10.47 27.33 -16.69
CA ARG A 134 -9.26 27.36 -15.87
C ARG A 134 -9.12 28.67 -15.08
N LYS A 135 -9.47 29.80 -15.67
CA LYS A 135 -9.45 31.13 -15.01
C LYS A 135 -10.57 31.29 -13.97
N SER A 136 -11.66 30.57 -14.07
CA SER A 136 -12.81 30.69 -13.15
C SER A 136 -12.63 29.94 -11.82
N HIS A 137 -11.45 29.37 -11.50
CA HIS A 137 -11.17 28.57 -10.31
C HIS A 137 -12.09 27.35 -10.10
N CYS A 138 -13.01 27.08 -11.03
CA CYS A 138 -13.88 25.90 -10.97
C CYS A 138 -13.18 24.57 -11.37
N LEU A 139 -11.97 24.65 -11.98
CA LEU A 139 -11.24 23.48 -12.48
C LEU A 139 -10.32 22.84 -11.45
N ILE A 140 -9.88 23.58 -10.44
CA ILE A 140 -8.88 23.09 -9.48
C ILE A 140 -9.40 21.93 -8.61
N PRO A 141 -10.66 21.91 -8.15
CA PRO A 141 -11.19 20.77 -7.40
C PRO A 141 -11.57 19.57 -8.27
N LEU A 142 -11.77 19.75 -9.59
CA LEU A 142 -12.30 18.72 -10.49
C LEU A 142 -11.21 17.90 -11.20
N MET A 143 -9.98 18.45 -11.29
CA MET A 143 -8.86 17.69 -11.85
C MET A 143 -8.30 16.60 -10.90
N SER A 144 -8.74 16.57 -9.64
CA SER A 144 -8.33 15.58 -8.66
C SER A 144 -9.32 14.43 -8.45
N SER A 145 -10.47 14.41 -9.13
CA SER A 145 -11.31 13.22 -9.16
C SER A 145 -10.85 12.26 -10.26
N ASN A 146 -9.62 11.81 -10.16
CA ASN A 146 -9.19 10.58 -10.78
C ASN A 146 -10.14 9.48 -10.28
N LEU A 147 -10.82 8.78 -11.17
CA LEU A 147 -11.32 7.43 -10.95
C LEU A 147 -10.09 6.52 -10.78
N GLN A 148 -9.30 6.77 -9.73
CA GLN A 148 -8.15 5.94 -9.42
C GLN A 148 -8.69 4.58 -9.03
N ARG A 149 -8.23 3.57 -9.76
CA ARG A 149 -8.38 2.19 -9.36
C ARG A 149 -8.07 2.09 -7.84
N PRO A 150 -8.92 1.42 -7.06
CA PRO A 150 -8.67 1.28 -5.63
C PRO A 150 -7.27 0.70 -5.39
N ILE A 151 -6.51 1.29 -4.47
CA ILE A 151 -5.28 0.68 -3.96
C ILE A 151 -5.68 -0.59 -3.20
N VAL A 152 -5.15 -1.73 -3.60
CA VAL A 152 -5.41 -3.01 -2.95
C VAL A 152 -4.25 -3.34 -2.01
N ILE A 153 -4.54 -3.49 -0.72
CA ILE A 153 -3.56 -3.86 0.32
C ILE A 153 -3.62 -5.37 0.55
N ALA A 154 -2.54 -6.08 0.23
CA ALA A 154 -2.36 -7.47 0.66
C ALA A 154 -1.99 -7.52 2.14
N THR A 155 -2.64 -8.38 2.89
CA THR A 155 -2.38 -8.59 4.32
C THR A 155 -2.69 -10.01 4.74
N ARG A 156 -2.05 -10.47 5.82
CA ARG A 156 -2.40 -11.74 6.46
C ARG A 156 -3.71 -11.60 7.24
N GLU A 157 -4.41 -12.70 7.45
CA GLU A 157 -5.70 -12.72 8.16
C GLU A 157 -5.57 -12.74 9.69
N SER A 158 -4.34 -12.74 10.24
CA SER A 158 -4.18 -12.62 11.69
C SER A 158 -4.65 -11.26 12.18
N ARG A 159 -5.28 -11.20 13.35
CA ARG A 159 -5.85 -9.98 13.95
C ARG A 159 -4.86 -8.81 13.95
N LEU A 160 -3.58 -9.05 14.28
CA LEU A 160 -2.56 -8.01 14.26
C LEU A 160 -2.24 -7.53 12.83
N ALA A 161 -2.16 -8.43 11.85
CA ALA A 161 -1.90 -8.04 10.47
C ALA A 161 -3.07 -7.27 9.86
N LEU A 162 -4.30 -7.68 10.13
CA LEU A 162 -5.50 -6.93 9.72
C LEU A 162 -5.50 -5.54 10.32
N TRP A 163 -5.26 -5.38 11.63
CA TRP A 163 -5.14 -4.08 12.25
C TRP A 163 -4.11 -3.17 11.55
N GLN A 164 -2.94 -3.74 11.21
CA GLN A 164 -1.89 -2.99 10.52
C GLN A 164 -2.32 -2.51 9.13
N ALA A 165 -3.00 -3.37 8.38
CA ALA A 165 -3.52 -3.03 7.05
C ALA A 165 -4.67 -2.02 7.13
N GLU A 166 -5.59 -2.17 8.08
CA GLU A 166 -6.69 -1.24 8.35
C GLU A 166 -6.17 0.14 8.77
N HIS A 167 -5.11 0.18 9.56
CA HIS A 167 -4.45 1.43 9.94
C HIS A 167 -3.89 2.18 8.71
N VAL A 168 -3.19 1.49 7.82
CA VAL A 168 -2.70 2.06 6.56
C VAL A 168 -3.86 2.45 5.64
N GLN A 169 -4.89 1.61 5.54
CA GLN A 169 -6.11 1.89 4.79
C GLN A 169 -6.75 3.20 5.25
N ALA A 170 -6.97 3.36 6.56
CA ALA A 170 -7.60 4.56 7.12
C ALA A 170 -6.80 5.84 6.80
N ILE A 171 -5.46 5.79 6.88
CA ILE A 171 -4.60 6.92 6.53
C ILE A 171 -4.69 7.24 5.04
N LEU A 172 -4.62 6.25 4.15
CA LEU A 172 -4.73 6.48 2.71
C LEU A 172 -6.13 7.01 2.32
N GLN A 173 -7.19 6.48 2.94
CA GLN A 173 -8.57 6.96 2.72
C GLN A 173 -8.75 8.40 3.20
N SER A 174 -8.17 8.79 4.34
CA SER A 174 -8.21 10.19 4.81
C SER A 174 -7.50 11.16 3.86
N ARG A 175 -6.64 10.65 2.98
CA ARG A 175 -5.94 11.40 1.92
C ARG A 175 -6.63 11.33 0.57
N GLY A 176 -7.83 10.76 0.50
CA GLY A 176 -8.67 10.72 -0.71
C GLY A 176 -8.47 9.51 -1.61
N HIS A 177 -7.67 8.53 -1.21
CA HIS A 177 -7.51 7.29 -1.97
C HIS A 177 -8.67 6.32 -1.68
N THR A 178 -9.15 5.63 -2.70
CA THR A 178 -10.01 4.47 -2.51
C THR A 178 -9.14 3.26 -2.21
N VAL A 179 -9.41 2.53 -1.13
CA VAL A 179 -8.54 1.42 -0.67
C VAL A 179 -9.36 0.19 -0.33
N ARG A 180 -8.89 -0.99 -0.73
CA ARG A 180 -9.46 -2.30 -0.39
C ARG A 180 -8.41 -3.18 0.29
N LEU A 181 -8.84 -4.06 1.17
CA LEU A 181 -8.01 -5.11 1.75
C LEU A 181 -8.16 -6.42 0.97
N LEU A 182 -7.05 -7.14 0.81
CA LEU A 182 -6.98 -8.50 0.31
C LEU A 182 -6.37 -9.37 1.42
N GLY A 183 -7.23 -10.01 2.22
CA GLY A 183 -6.82 -10.97 3.25
C GLY A 183 -6.28 -12.24 2.64
N MET A 184 -5.18 -12.77 3.18
CA MET A 184 -4.51 -13.97 2.70
C MET A 184 -4.00 -14.82 3.86
N THR A 185 -4.16 -16.13 3.74
CA THR A 185 -3.55 -17.10 4.67
C THR A 185 -2.18 -17.50 4.12
N THR A 186 -1.11 -17.32 4.90
CA THR A 186 0.24 -17.70 4.49
C THR A 186 0.63 -19.10 5.00
N LEU A 187 1.61 -19.72 4.33
CA LEU A 187 2.17 -21.00 4.79
C LEU A 187 2.71 -20.90 6.23
N GLY A 188 3.29 -19.75 6.59
CA GLY A 188 3.75 -19.48 7.95
C GLY A 188 2.64 -19.48 9.00
N ASP A 189 1.39 -19.13 8.62
CA ASP A 189 0.22 -19.17 9.50
C ASP A 189 -0.28 -20.60 9.71
N GLN A 190 -0.07 -21.49 8.76
CA GLN A 190 -0.50 -22.89 8.80
C GLN A 190 0.44 -23.78 9.61
N ILE A 191 1.73 -23.44 9.68
CA ILE A 191 2.75 -24.25 10.39
C ILE A 191 2.76 -23.87 11.88
N LEU A 192 2.05 -24.62 12.70
CA LEU A 192 1.93 -24.39 14.15
C LEU A 192 2.79 -25.33 15.00
N ASP A 193 3.21 -26.48 14.45
CA ASP A 193 3.80 -27.64 15.17
C ASP A 193 5.33 -27.74 15.04
N ARG A 194 5.94 -27.05 14.05
CA ARG A 194 7.37 -27.17 13.76
C ARG A 194 8.11 -25.85 13.90
N SER A 195 9.41 -25.90 14.23
CA SER A 195 10.26 -24.72 14.23
C SER A 195 10.43 -24.17 12.80
N LEU A 196 10.09 -22.88 12.58
CA LEU A 196 10.26 -22.23 11.27
C LEU A 196 11.72 -22.24 10.81
N SER A 197 12.70 -22.25 11.73
CA SER A 197 14.12 -22.42 11.42
C SER A 197 14.45 -23.79 10.80
N LYS A 198 13.63 -24.82 11.09
CA LYS A 198 13.80 -26.19 10.54
C LYS A 198 13.03 -26.40 9.22
N VAL A 199 12.05 -25.58 8.93
CA VAL A 199 11.23 -25.66 7.70
C VAL A 199 11.91 -24.97 6.52
N GLY A 200 13.00 -24.22 6.77
CA GLY A 200 13.91 -23.72 5.75
C GLY A 200 13.26 -22.77 4.75
N GLY A 201 12.81 -21.59 5.18
CA GLY A 201 12.26 -20.63 4.24
C GLY A 201 12.41 -19.18 4.71
N LYS A 202 13.25 -18.42 4.04
CA LYS A 202 13.15 -16.95 4.09
C LYS A 202 11.78 -16.58 3.52
N GLY A 203 11.04 -15.70 4.20
CA GLY A 203 9.80 -15.15 3.64
C GLY A 203 8.51 -15.97 3.83
N LEU A 204 8.44 -16.93 4.76
CA LEU A 204 7.24 -17.75 5.02
C LEU A 204 5.94 -16.96 5.30
N PHE A 205 6.05 -15.69 5.64
CA PHE A 205 4.92 -14.81 5.93
C PHE A 205 4.69 -13.73 4.86
N VAL A 206 5.58 -13.62 3.87
CA VAL A 206 5.53 -12.56 2.84
C VAL A 206 5.31 -13.11 1.43
N LYS A 207 5.70 -14.37 1.17
CA LYS A 207 5.72 -14.95 -0.18
C LYS A 207 4.36 -14.91 -0.89
N GLU A 208 3.28 -15.24 -0.20
CA GLU A 208 1.93 -15.20 -0.78
C GLU A 208 1.50 -13.76 -1.09
N LEU A 209 1.93 -12.78 -0.28
CA LEU A 209 1.68 -11.37 -0.51
C LEU A 209 2.48 -10.87 -1.72
N GLU A 210 3.77 -11.24 -1.84
CA GLU A 210 4.62 -10.96 -2.99
C GLU A 210 4.03 -11.53 -4.30
N VAL A 211 3.49 -12.76 -4.26
CA VAL A 211 2.77 -13.35 -5.40
C VAL A 211 1.55 -12.50 -5.77
N ALA A 212 0.77 -12.03 -4.79
CA ALA A 212 -0.38 -11.18 -5.07
C ALA A 212 0.02 -9.81 -5.67
N LEU A 213 1.16 -9.24 -5.25
CA LEU A 213 1.73 -8.04 -5.84
C LEU A 213 2.17 -8.28 -7.29
N SER A 214 2.94 -9.35 -7.55
CA SER A 214 3.47 -9.66 -8.89
C SER A 214 2.37 -10.01 -9.90
N GLU A 215 1.30 -10.62 -9.46
CA GLU A 215 0.11 -10.93 -10.28
C GLU A 215 -0.84 -9.73 -10.45
N GLY A 216 -0.56 -8.59 -9.80
CA GLY A 216 -1.40 -7.39 -9.86
C GLY A 216 -2.74 -7.55 -9.14
N ARG A 217 -2.90 -8.54 -8.26
CA ARG A 217 -4.07 -8.71 -7.38
C ARG A 217 -4.05 -7.73 -6.21
N ALA A 218 -2.86 -7.32 -5.79
CA ALA A 218 -2.63 -6.27 -4.82
C ALA A 218 -1.65 -5.23 -5.37
N ASP A 219 -1.68 -4.04 -4.81
CA ASP A 219 -0.80 -2.93 -5.16
C ASP A 219 0.30 -2.73 -4.11
N ILE A 220 -0.03 -2.91 -2.84
CA ILE A 220 0.89 -2.79 -1.71
C ILE A 220 0.70 -3.96 -0.74
N ALA A 221 1.74 -4.30 0.02
CA ALA A 221 1.68 -5.22 1.13
C ALA A 221 2.14 -4.53 2.43
N VAL A 222 1.43 -4.76 3.53
CA VAL A 222 1.71 -4.15 4.83
C VAL A 222 2.27 -5.20 5.79
N HIS A 223 3.44 -4.90 6.36
CA HIS A 223 4.19 -5.84 7.20
C HIS A 223 4.61 -5.23 8.53
N SER A 224 4.69 -6.08 9.56
CA SER A 224 5.63 -5.80 10.66
C SER A 224 7.04 -5.87 10.10
N LEU A 225 7.80 -4.77 10.12
CA LEU A 225 9.08 -4.67 9.41
C LEU A 225 10.10 -5.73 9.83
N LYS A 226 10.10 -6.15 11.10
CA LYS A 226 11.00 -7.20 11.61
C LYS A 226 10.81 -8.56 10.95
N ASP A 227 9.64 -8.79 10.30
CA ASP A 227 9.30 -10.05 9.64
C ASP A 227 9.62 -10.02 8.13
N VAL A 228 9.99 -8.85 7.60
CA VAL A 228 10.40 -8.65 6.21
C VAL A 228 11.84 -9.11 6.00
N PRO A 229 12.15 -9.88 4.94
CA PRO A 229 13.51 -10.26 4.61
C PRO A 229 14.47 -9.06 4.59
N MET A 230 15.71 -9.24 5.04
CA MET A 230 16.69 -8.15 5.08
C MET A 230 17.06 -7.68 3.68
N ASP A 231 17.14 -8.62 2.72
CA ASP A 231 17.26 -8.35 1.29
C ASP A 231 15.90 -8.57 0.66
N MET A 232 15.39 -7.56 -0.04
CA MET A 232 14.14 -7.68 -0.78
C MET A 232 14.37 -8.59 -2.00
N PRO A 233 13.40 -9.45 -2.35
CA PRO A 233 13.47 -10.22 -3.58
C PRO A 233 13.50 -9.28 -4.80
N GLU A 234 14.08 -9.77 -5.90
CA GLU A 234 14.07 -9.05 -7.17
C GLU A 234 12.63 -8.71 -7.60
N GLY A 235 12.43 -7.47 -8.05
CA GLY A 235 11.12 -6.96 -8.44
C GLY A 235 10.30 -6.34 -7.31
N PHE A 236 10.79 -6.34 -6.07
CA PHE A 236 10.10 -5.74 -4.92
C PHE A 236 10.98 -4.73 -4.19
N GLU A 237 10.34 -3.75 -3.56
CA GLU A 237 11.00 -2.75 -2.73
C GLU A 237 10.14 -2.32 -1.54
N LEU A 238 10.80 -1.87 -0.47
CA LEU A 238 10.14 -1.18 0.64
C LEU A 238 9.97 0.30 0.24
N ALA A 239 8.74 0.69 -0.09
CA ALA A 239 8.42 2.04 -0.51
C ALA A 239 8.18 3.01 0.67
N CYS A 240 7.84 2.48 1.85
CA CYS A 240 7.53 3.30 3.01
C CYS A 240 7.87 2.57 4.31
N ILE A 241 8.54 3.28 5.21
CA ILE A 241 8.64 2.93 6.62
C ILE A 241 7.87 3.98 7.40
N MET A 242 6.84 3.56 8.13
CA MET A 242 6.00 4.44 8.94
C MET A 242 6.64 4.79 10.27
N GLU A 243 6.07 5.77 10.97
CA GLU A 243 6.48 6.11 12.33
C GLU A 243 6.49 4.86 13.22
N ARG A 244 7.59 4.69 13.95
CA ARG A 244 7.85 3.51 14.76
C ARG A 244 7.07 3.58 16.06
N GLU A 245 6.28 2.56 16.37
CA GLU A 245 5.73 2.32 17.70
C GLU A 245 6.84 1.77 18.61
N ASP A 246 6.58 1.69 19.92
CA ASP A 246 7.50 1.22 20.97
C ASP A 246 8.24 -0.06 20.53
N PRO A 247 9.57 -0.01 20.30
CA PRO A 247 10.34 -1.14 19.82
C PRO A 247 10.61 -2.20 20.89
N ARG A 248 10.32 -1.91 22.16
CA ARG A 248 10.70 -2.73 23.31
C ARG A 248 9.92 -4.04 23.36
N ASP A 249 10.47 -4.99 24.07
CA ASP A 249 9.78 -6.21 24.44
C ASP A 249 8.97 -6.01 25.74
N ALA A 250 7.85 -6.71 25.83
CA ALA A 250 6.98 -6.70 26.98
C ALA A 250 6.96 -8.06 27.66
N TRP A 251 7.04 -8.06 28.98
CA TRP A 251 6.77 -9.19 29.84
C TRP A 251 5.28 -9.36 30.07
N VAL A 252 4.77 -10.55 29.80
CA VAL A 252 3.37 -10.91 30.00
C VAL A 252 3.32 -12.14 30.90
N SER A 253 2.65 -12.02 32.05
CA SER A 253 2.47 -13.09 33.01
C SER A 253 1.14 -12.92 33.74
N GLY A 254 0.50 -14.01 34.11
CA GLY A 254 -0.67 -14.02 35.00
C GLY A 254 -0.32 -13.77 36.47
N GLN A 255 0.87 -14.14 36.90
CA GLN A 255 1.25 -14.23 38.30
C GLN A 255 2.41 -13.29 38.70
N TYR A 256 3.41 -13.12 37.83
CA TYR A 256 4.67 -12.46 38.17
C TYR A 256 4.73 -11.07 37.55
N ALA A 257 5.06 -10.06 38.37
CA ALA A 257 5.12 -8.67 37.92
C ALA A 257 6.31 -8.43 36.96
N THR A 258 7.46 -9.01 37.25
CA THR A 258 8.67 -8.90 36.44
C THR A 258 9.30 -10.28 36.16
N LEU A 259 10.25 -10.33 35.24
CA LEU A 259 11.07 -11.52 34.99
C LEU A 259 11.89 -11.93 36.23
N MET A 260 12.26 -10.95 37.04
CA MET A 260 13.12 -11.18 38.22
C MET A 260 12.36 -11.86 39.36
N ASP A 261 11.02 -11.75 39.40
CA ASP A 261 10.16 -12.40 40.41
C ASP A 261 9.94 -13.90 40.17
N LEU A 262 10.43 -14.41 39.03
CA LEU A 262 10.27 -15.83 38.69
C LEU A 262 11.09 -16.73 39.63
N PRO A 263 10.52 -17.86 40.10
CA PRO A 263 11.28 -18.86 40.81
C PRO A 263 12.35 -19.49 39.89
N GLN A 264 13.39 -20.03 40.51
CA GLN A 264 14.44 -20.76 39.80
C GLN A 264 13.85 -21.91 38.98
N GLY A 265 14.28 -22.06 37.74
CA GLY A 265 13.82 -23.12 36.83
C GLY A 265 12.43 -22.88 36.24
N ALA A 266 11.82 -21.71 36.45
CA ALA A 266 10.52 -21.38 35.86
C ALA A 266 10.56 -21.41 34.31
N VAL A 267 9.43 -21.76 33.71
CA VAL A 267 9.31 -21.91 32.25
C VAL A 267 8.87 -20.58 31.63
N VAL A 268 9.69 -20.07 30.68
CA VAL A 268 9.40 -18.88 29.91
C VAL A 268 9.20 -19.23 28.43
N GLY A 269 8.08 -18.76 27.85
CA GLY A 269 7.71 -19.06 26.47
C GLY A 269 8.29 -18.05 25.47
N THR A 270 9.16 -18.51 24.56
CA THR A 270 9.57 -17.77 23.35
C THR A 270 10.14 -18.71 22.31
N SER A 271 9.96 -18.37 21.01
CA SER A 271 10.65 -19.05 19.90
C SER A 271 11.65 -18.13 19.19
N SER A 272 11.88 -16.93 19.73
CA SER A 272 12.86 -16.01 19.17
C SER A 272 14.24 -16.33 19.74
N LEU A 273 15.21 -16.72 18.88
CA LEU A 273 16.59 -16.99 19.31
C LEU A 273 17.21 -15.75 19.95
N ARG A 274 16.92 -14.55 19.43
CA ARG A 274 17.33 -13.29 20.05
C ARG A 274 16.88 -13.20 21.52
N ARG A 275 15.59 -13.44 21.79
CA ARG A 275 15.07 -13.41 23.15
C ARG A 275 15.66 -14.51 24.01
N THR A 276 15.87 -15.69 23.43
CA THR A 276 16.47 -16.82 24.14
C THR A 276 17.86 -16.46 24.69
N VAL A 277 18.74 -15.90 23.84
CA VAL A 277 20.10 -15.57 24.28
C VAL A 277 20.13 -14.41 25.28
N LEU A 278 19.27 -13.40 25.10
CA LEU A 278 19.15 -12.29 26.04
C LEU A 278 18.57 -12.74 27.40
N LEU A 279 17.57 -13.63 27.40
CA LEU A 279 17.03 -14.22 28.62
C LEU A 279 18.06 -15.03 29.37
N ARG A 280 18.85 -15.86 28.68
CA ARG A 280 19.92 -16.66 29.31
C ARG A 280 21.00 -15.79 29.92
N ALA A 281 21.30 -14.64 29.29
CA ALA A 281 22.23 -13.68 29.86
C ALA A 281 21.70 -13.02 31.14
N LEU A 282 20.38 -12.75 31.20
CA LEU A 282 19.75 -12.14 32.38
C LEU A 282 19.42 -13.16 33.48
N ARG A 283 18.93 -14.33 33.14
CA ARG A 283 18.44 -15.39 34.03
C ARG A 283 18.79 -16.77 33.47
N PRO A 284 20.06 -17.22 33.64
CA PRO A 284 20.54 -18.51 33.10
C PRO A 284 19.85 -19.73 33.72
N ASP A 285 19.19 -19.55 34.83
CA ASP A 285 18.45 -20.60 35.57
C ASP A 285 17.09 -20.93 34.97
N LEU A 286 16.54 -20.06 34.10
CA LEU A 286 15.19 -20.26 33.54
C LEU A 286 15.16 -21.34 32.46
N LYS A 287 14.06 -22.05 32.36
CA LYS A 287 13.76 -22.95 31.25
C LYS A 287 13.05 -22.18 30.14
N ILE A 288 13.65 -22.17 28.94
CA ILE A 288 13.08 -21.46 27.80
C ILE A 288 12.47 -22.48 26.88
N GLU A 289 11.15 -22.39 26.67
CA GLU A 289 10.41 -23.31 25.83
C GLU A 289 9.80 -22.62 24.61
N PRO A 290 9.66 -23.34 23.46
CA PRO A 290 9.10 -22.78 22.24
C PRO A 290 7.65 -22.31 22.42
N LEU A 291 7.37 -21.07 22.04
CA LEU A 291 6.03 -20.49 22.00
C LEU A 291 5.67 -20.07 20.57
N ARG A 292 4.67 -20.74 19.98
CA ARG A 292 4.26 -20.56 18.58
C ARG A 292 2.80 -20.14 18.48
N GLY A 293 2.46 -19.60 17.28
CA GLY A 293 1.16 -19.09 16.90
C GLY A 293 1.15 -17.56 16.76
N ASN A 294 0.01 -17.02 16.39
CA ASN A 294 -0.22 -15.57 16.41
C ASN A 294 -0.31 -15.05 17.86
N LEU A 295 -0.50 -13.75 18.04
CA LEU A 295 -0.50 -13.12 19.36
C LEU A 295 -1.57 -13.71 20.26
N ASP A 296 -2.80 -13.90 19.76
CA ASP A 296 -3.92 -14.45 20.53
C ASP A 296 -3.66 -15.90 20.99
N THR A 297 -3.12 -16.72 20.09
CA THR A 297 -2.72 -18.10 20.42
C THR A 297 -1.65 -18.14 21.52
N ARG A 298 -0.67 -17.21 21.50
CA ARG A 298 0.38 -17.16 22.52
C ARG A 298 -0.16 -16.74 23.87
N LEU A 299 -1.08 -15.75 23.90
CA LEU A 299 -1.74 -15.34 25.14
C LEU A 299 -2.60 -16.46 25.70
N ARG A 300 -3.36 -17.16 24.87
CA ARG A 300 -4.16 -18.31 25.27
C ARG A 300 -3.29 -19.42 25.92
N LYS A 301 -2.16 -19.77 25.31
CA LYS A 301 -1.22 -20.76 25.90
C LYS A 301 -0.65 -20.32 27.25
N LEU A 302 -0.43 -19.02 27.44
CA LEU A 302 -0.06 -18.49 28.76
C LEU A 302 -1.20 -18.64 29.76
N ASP A 303 -2.43 -18.30 29.37
CA ASP A 303 -3.62 -18.39 30.23
C ASP A 303 -3.96 -19.85 30.59
N GLU A 304 -3.64 -20.80 29.72
CA GLU A 304 -3.72 -22.25 29.98
C GLU A 304 -2.63 -22.76 30.95
N GLY A 305 -1.70 -21.90 31.37
CA GLY A 305 -0.65 -22.24 32.35
C GLY A 305 0.54 -22.97 31.80
N HIS A 306 0.75 -23.01 30.47
CA HIS A 306 1.92 -23.68 29.87
C HIS A 306 3.24 -22.97 30.22
N TYR A 307 3.20 -21.71 30.61
CA TYR A 307 4.35 -20.85 30.89
C TYR A 307 4.10 -20.01 32.15
N ALA A 308 5.12 -19.77 32.93
CA ALA A 308 5.10 -18.77 34.01
C ALA A 308 5.00 -17.34 33.46
N GLY A 309 5.50 -17.14 32.26
CA GLY A 309 5.38 -15.90 31.52
C GLY A 309 5.91 -16.02 30.09
N ILE A 310 5.61 -15.04 29.27
CA ILE A 310 5.99 -14.98 27.86
C ILE A 310 6.52 -13.59 27.51
N ILE A 311 7.35 -13.51 26.46
CA ILE A 311 7.85 -12.24 25.95
C ILE A 311 7.25 -11.95 24.58
N LEU A 312 6.61 -10.79 24.46
CA LEU A 312 6.00 -10.30 23.24
C LEU A 312 6.55 -8.90 22.91
N ALA A 313 6.40 -8.46 21.65
CA ALA A 313 6.68 -7.07 21.30
C ALA A 313 5.58 -6.16 21.83
N ALA A 314 5.94 -5.10 22.57
CA ALA A 314 5.02 -4.14 23.15
C ALA A 314 4.09 -3.52 22.09
N ALA A 315 4.63 -3.16 20.92
CA ALA A 315 3.86 -2.61 19.81
C ALA A 315 2.69 -3.50 19.37
N GLY A 316 2.87 -4.83 19.37
CA GLY A 316 1.78 -5.75 19.00
C GLY A 316 0.64 -5.75 20.01
N LEU A 317 0.95 -5.70 21.29
CA LEU A 317 -0.04 -5.62 22.36
C LEU A 317 -0.78 -4.28 22.37
N LYS A 318 -0.05 -3.18 22.18
CA LYS A 318 -0.64 -1.83 22.11
C LYS A 318 -1.60 -1.70 20.92
N ARG A 319 -1.20 -2.16 19.72
CA ARG A 319 -2.03 -2.12 18.50
C ARG A 319 -3.33 -2.88 18.64
N LEU A 320 -3.35 -3.94 19.43
CA LEU A 320 -4.56 -4.74 19.70
C LEU A 320 -5.30 -4.34 20.97
N GLU A 321 -4.94 -3.19 21.56
CA GLU A 321 -5.55 -2.69 22.81
C GLU A 321 -5.39 -3.64 24.00
N LEU A 322 -4.31 -4.45 23.98
CA LEU A 322 -3.98 -5.42 25.00
C LEU A 322 -2.88 -4.93 25.97
N SER A 323 -2.74 -3.62 26.12
CA SER A 323 -1.75 -3.01 27.02
C SER A 323 -1.93 -3.44 28.49
N SER A 324 -3.16 -3.78 28.91
CA SER A 324 -3.45 -4.32 30.25
C SER A 324 -2.80 -5.68 30.53
N ARG A 325 -2.39 -6.41 29.49
CA ARG A 325 -1.66 -7.69 29.60
C ARG A 325 -0.17 -7.49 29.88
N ILE A 326 0.36 -6.29 29.66
CA ILE A 326 1.76 -5.95 29.90
C ILE A 326 1.96 -5.78 31.40
N ARG A 327 2.80 -6.62 32.00
CA ARG A 327 3.21 -6.49 33.40
C ARG A 327 4.44 -5.60 33.55
N HIS A 328 5.38 -5.70 32.61
CA HIS A 328 6.59 -4.91 32.56
C HIS A 328 7.04 -4.73 31.12
N VAL A 329 7.59 -3.58 30.80
CA VAL A 329 8.26 -3.31 29.52
C VAL A 329 9.76 -3.29 29.79
N PHE A 330 10.50 -4.18 29.13
CA PHE A 330 11.95 -4.25 29.32
C PHE A 330 12.64 -3.00 28.81
N ASP A 331 13.59 -2.50 29.54
CA ASP A 331 14.52 -1.50 29.02
C ASP A 331 15.39 -2.10 27.91
N THR A 332 15.78 -1.26 26.94
CA THR A 332 16.60 -1.71 25.81
C THR A 332 17.98 -2.22 26.24
N ASP A 333 18.45 -1.87 27.44
CA ASP A 333 19.70 -2.40 28.04
C ASP A 333 19.53 -3.83 28.51
N GLN A 334 18.33 -4.21 28.92
CA GLN A 334 18.02 -5.58 29.39
C GLN A 334 17.63 -6.49 28.20
N MET A 335 16.79 -5.97 27.31
CA MET A 335 16.24 -6.73 26.19
C MET A 335 16.34 -5.90 24.91
N LEU A 336 17.50 -5.94 24.26
CA LEU A 336 17.74 -5.20 23.03
C LEU A 336 16.78 -5.67 21.91
N PRO A 337 16.03 -4.77 21.25
CA PRO A 337 15.02 -5.12 20.25
C PRO A 337 15.57 -5.83 19.02
N ALA A 338 14.69 -6.49 18.28
CA ALA A 338 15.00 -6.98 16.93
C ALA A 338 15.04 -5.82 15.93
N ALA A 339 15.84 -5.95 14.88
CA ALA A 339 15.87 -4.99 13.78
C ALA A 339 14.47 -4.74 13.22
N GLY A 340 14.06 -3.47 13.16
CA GLY A 340 12.74 -3.06 12.67
C GLY A 340 11.56 -3.36 13.60
N GLN A 341 11.79 -3.84 14.84
CA GLN A 341 10.68 -4.08 15.76
C GLN A 341 9.93 -2.78 16.08
N GLY A 342 8.60 -2.81 16.04
CA GLY A 342 7.73 -1.65 16.24
C GLY A 342 7.39 -0.89 14.95
N ALA A 343 8.21 -0.96 13.90
CA ALA A 343 7.92 -0.29 12.63
C ALA A 343 7.01 -1.11 11.72
N LEU A 344 6.19 -0.41 10.91
CA LEU A 344 5.49 -0.96 9.75
C LEU A 344 6.29 -0.65 8.49
N GLY A 345 6.43 -1.65 7.63
CA GLY A 345 6.97 -1.51 6.29
C GLY A 345 5.90 -1.75 5.23
N ILE A 346 5.90 -0.93 4.21
CA ILE A 346 5.00 -1.08 3.05
C ILE A 346 5.84 -1.45 1.84
N GLU A 347 5.54 -2.62 1.30
CA GLU A 347 6.19 -3.22 0.15
C GLU A 347 5.36 -3.02 -1.10
N ILE A 348 6.04 -2.79 -2.22
CA ILE A 348 5.46 -2.66 -3.57
C ILE A 348 6.31 -3.42 -4.59
N CYS A 349 5.76 -3.63 -5.78
CA CYS A 349 6.58 -3.95 -6.95
C CYS A 349 7.43 -2.73 -7.34
N THR A 350 8.67 -2.96 -7.76
CA THR A 350 9.57 -1.88 -8.23
C THR A 350 8.98 -1.12 -9.42
N GLY A 351 9.32 0.17 -9.51
CA GLY A 351 8.90 1.02 -10.63
C GLY A 351 7.48 1.59 -10.54
N ARG A 352 6.76 1.42 -9.43
CA ARG A 352 5.43 1.98 -9.17
C ARG A 352 5.53 3.38 -8.58
N ALA A 353 5.96 4.36 -9.40
CA ALA A 353 6.07 5.76 -8.98
C ALA A 353 4.76 6.34 -8.42
N ASP A 354 3.62 5.92 -8.96
CA ASP A 354 2.28 6.27 -8.48
C ASP A 354 2.05 5.89 -7.02
N LEU A 355 2.51 4.72 -6.61
CA LEU A 355 2.40 4.25 -5.23
C LEU A 355 3.44 4.92 -4.32
N ILE A 356 4.66 5.15 -4.82
CA ILE A 356 5.69 5.88 -4.07
C ILE A 356 5.16 7.26 -3.68
N ASP A 357 4.55 8.00 -4.62
CA ASP A 357 3.97 9.32 -4.36
C ASP A 357 2.80 9.26 -3.36
N ALA A 358 1.93 8.25 -3.48
CA ALA A 358 0.81 8.05 -2.55
C ALA A 358 1.27 7.70 -1.13
N LEU A 359 2.37 6.94 -0.99
CA LEU A 359 2.92 6.46 0.28
C LEU A 359 3.90 7.45 0.93
N LYS A 360 4.50 8.36 0.17
CA LYS A 360 5.47 9.35 0.67
C LYS A 360 5.01 10.11 1.91
N PRO A 361 3.73 10.55 2.03
CA PRO A 361 3.26 11.24 3.23
C PRO A 361 3.13 10.34 4.48
N LEU A 362 3.23 9.03 4.35
CA LEU A 362 3.21 8.07 5.45
C LEU A 362 4.64 7.74 5.94
N ALA A 363 5.65 8.06 5.13
CA ALA A 363 7.03 7.77 5.43
C ALA A 363 7.55 8.65 6.58
N HIS A 364 8.22 8.02 7.55
CA HIS A 364 8.84 8.70 8.68
C HIS A 364 10.37 8.58 8.59
N SER A 365 11.04 9.67 8.22
CA SER A 365 12.47 9.69 7.92
C SER A 365 13.34 9.23 9.10
N THR A 366 13.02 9.68 10.33
CA THR A 366 13.73 9.27 11.55
C THR A 366 13.66 7.76 11.78
N SER A 367 12.46 7.18 11.65
CA SER A 367 12.28 5.73 11.75
C SER A 367 13.02 5.00 10.65
N TRP A 368 12.99 5.53 9.43
CA TRP A 368 13.63 4.89 8.27
C TRP A 368 15.14 4.82 8.43
N LEU A 369 15.80 5.92 8.80
CA LEU A 369 17.23 5.94 9.06
C LEU A 369 17.63 4.96 10.19
N ALA A 370 16.89 4.95 11.28
CA ALA A 370 17.16 4.04 12.40
C ALA A 370 17.04 2.57 11.96
N VAL A 371 15.93 2.19 11.32
CA VAL A 371 15.74 0.78 10.91
C VAL A 371 16.63 0.36 9.73
N ALA A 372 17.09 1.29 8.89
CA ALA A 372 18.07 1.00 7.85
C ALA A 372 19.40 0.55 8.47
N ALA A 373 19.89 1.27 9.49
CA ALA A 373 21.07 0.86 10.23
C ALA A 373 20.90 -0.51 10.91
N GLU A 374 19.77 -0.75 11.57
CA GLU A 374 19.45 -2.03 12.21
C GLU A 374 19.41 -3.20 11.22
N ARG A 375 18.73 -2.99 10.08
CA ARG A 375 18.61 -4.01 9.02
C ARG A 375 19.97 -4.29 8.37
N ALA A 376 20.84 -3.28 8.24
CA ALA A 376 22.19 -3.45 7.72
C ALA A 376 23.04 -4.34 8.64
N VAL A 377 22.92 -4.20 9.99
CA VAL A 377 23.56 -5.15 10.93
C VAL A 377 23.08 -6.56 10.64
N SER A 378 21.75 -6.77 10.56
CA SER A 378 21.19 -8.10 10.34
C SER A 378 21.59 -8.68 8.99
N ARG A 379 21.59 -7.87 7.94
CA ARG A 379 22.00 -8.26 6.57
C ARG A 379 23.46 -8.72 6.57
N ALA A 380 24.35 -7.94 7.15
CA ALA A 380 25.76 -8.26 7.23
C ALA A 380 26.06 -9.50 8.06
N MET A 381 25.22 -9.84 9.05
CA MET A 381 25.34 -11.03 9.88
C MET A 381 24.68 -12.28 9.31
N GLY A 382 24.10 -12.24 8.09
CA GLY A 382 23.48 -13.40 7.44
C GLY A 382 21.99 -13.27 7.17
N GLY A 383 21.37 -12.14 7.56
CA GLY A 383 20.08 -11.68 7.06
C GLY A 383 18.86 -12.54 7.39
N SER A 384 18.82 -13.23 8.53
CA SER A 384 17.70 -14.12 8.88
C SER A 384 16.98 -13.67 10.17
N CYS A 385 15.63 -13.71 10.14
CA CYS A 385 14.81 -13.55 11.35
C CYS A 385 15.06 -14.66 12.41
N SER A 386 15.76 -15.72 12.02
CA SER A 386 16.15 -16.86 12.89
C SER A 386 17.52 -16.69 13.53
N MET A 387 18.14 -15.52 13.39
CA MET A 387 19.44 -15.24 14.03
C MET A 387 19.26 -14.89 15.52
N PRO A 388 20.20 -15.29 16.38
CA PRO A 388 20.25 -14.88 17.78
C PRO A 388 20.82 -13.47 17.92
N LEU A 389 20.33 -12.52 17.11
CA LEU A 389 20.85 -11.17 16.91
C LEU A 389 19.81 -10.13 17.29
N ALA A 390 20.22 -9.14 18.05
CA ALA A 390 19.52 -7.92 18.33
C ALA A 390 20.21 -6.75 17.64
N ALA A 391 19.45 -5.78 17.15
CA ALA A 391 19.96 -4.51 16.65
C ALA A 391 18.90 -3.43 16.86
N HIS A 392 19.30 -2.32 17.49
CA HIS A 392 18.41 -1.21 17.79
C HIS A 392 19.14 0.11 17.64
N ALA A 393 18.52 1.02 16.88
CA ALA A 393 19.01 2.37 16.69
C ALA A 393 18.00 3.41 17.16
N THR A 394 18.52 4.52 17.66
CA THR A 394 17.77 5.74 17.96
C THR A 394 18.43 6.92 17.26
N LEU A 395 17.61 7.83 16.72
CA LEU A 395 18.07 9.06 16.09
C LEU A 395 17.61 10.25 16.92
N SER A 396 18.54 11.11 17.32
CA SER A 396 18.27 12.37 18.01
C SER A 396 18.92 13.52 17.24
N GLY A 397 18.11 14.35 16.60
CA GLY A 397 18.62 15.29 15.60
C GLY A 397 19.23 14.55 14.42
N ALA A 398 20.52 14.80 14.13
CA ALA A 398 21.27 14.06 13.11
C ALA A 398 22.04 12.86 13.68
N THR A 399 22.19 12.76 15.01
CA THR A 399 23.03 11.77 15.67
C THR A 399 22.28 10.44 15.85
N LEU A 400 22.78 9.40 15.18
CA LEU A 400 22.27 8.03 15.27
C LEU A 400 23.14 7.24 16.28
N SER A 401 22.49 6.66 17.28
CA SER A 401 23.09 5.70 18.20
C SER A 401 22.60 4.30 17.86
N LEU A 402 23.50 3.40 17.48
CA LEU A 402 23.21 2.01 17.10
C LEU A 402 23.89 1.06 18.07
N ARG A 403 23.13 0.10 18.60
CA ARG A 403 23.62 -0.99 19.44
C ARG A 403 23.19 -2.32 18.85
N ALA A 404 24.05 -3.32 18.98
CA ALA A 404 23.76 -4.70 18.59
C ALA A 404 24.28 -5.69 19.62
N ALA A 405 23.63 -6.83 19.71
CA ALA A 405 24.03 -7.94 20.55
C ALA A 405 23.79 -9.27 19.86
N TRP A 406 24.73 -10.16 19.93
CA TRP A 406 24.65 -11.53 19.44
C TRP A 406 24.99 -12.49 20.57
N GLY A 407 24.37 -13.66 20.59
CA GLY A 407 24.67 -14.72 21.53
C GLY A 407 24.54 -16.10 20.89
N ASP A 408 25.33 -17.07 21.35
CA ASP A 408 25.19 -18.46 20.89
C ASP A 408 23.98 -19.11 21.56
N PRO A 409 22.99 -19.58 20.79
CA PRO A 409 21.80 -20.22 21.34
C PRO A 409 22.06 -21.55 22.06
N GLU A 410 23.17 -22.21 21.74
CA GLU A 410 23.57 -23.49 22.33
C GLU A 410 24.81 -23.39 23.22
N GLY A 411 25.49 -22.23 23.20
CA GLY A 411 26.73 -21.96 23.91
C GLY A 411 26.55 -21.29 25.27
N SER A 412 27.51 -20.45 25.61
CA SER A 412 27.51 -19.70 26.87
C SER A 412 26.45 -18.64 26.94
N SER A 413 26.08 -18.19 28.15
CA SER A 413 25.19 -17.04 28.37
C SER A 413 25.84 -15.68 28.05
N THR A 414 27.10 -15.68 27.62
CA THR A 414 27.85 -14.47 27.29
C THR A 414 27.39 -13.90 25.95
N LEU A 415 27.13 -12.61 25.93
CA LEU A 415 26.74 -11.89 24.72
C LEU A 415 27.97 -11.18 24.12
N VAL A 416 28.07 -11.22 22.79
CA VAL A 416 28.95 -10.34 22.02
C VAL A 416 28.17 -9.07 21.71
N THR A 417 28.67 -7.91 22.10
CA THR A 417 28.00 -6.62 21.91
C THR A 417 28.86 -5.66 21.10
N ALA A 418 28.23 -4.83 20.32
CA ALA A 418 28.89 -3.72 19.62
C ALA A 418 27.95 -2.51 19.58
N GLN A 419 28.54 -1.30 19.53
CA GLN A 419 27.80 -0.07 19.46
C GLN A 419 28.58 1.03 18.76
N THR A 420 27.84 1.95 18.12
CA THR A 420 28.45 3.14 17.51
C THR A 420 27.51 4.32 17.63
N VAL A 421 28.07 5.53 17.58
CA VAL A 421 27.32 6.79 17.55
C VAL A 421 27.96 7.68 16.49
N ALA A 422 27.16 8.14 15.53
CA ALA A 422 27.62 9.05 14.49
C ALA A 422 26.45 9.86 13.89
N ASP A 423 26.77 10.98 13.28
CA ASP A 423 25.79 11.75 12.54
C ASP A 423 25.49 11.09 11.19
N VAL A 424 24.20 11.04 10.82
CA VAL A 424 23.69 10.49 9.56
C VAL A 424 22.71 11.44 8.92
N GLY A 425 22.85 11.63 7.61
CA GLY A 425 21.94 12.43 6.77
C GLY A 425 21.31 11.64 5.63
N SER A 426 21.74 10.35 5.44
CA SER A 426 21.22 9.51 4.37
C SER A 426 21.09 8.04 4.81
N LEU A 427 20.27 7.27 4.04
CA LEU A 427 20.13 5.83 4.26
C LEU A 427 21.45 5.09 4.08
N GLU A 428 22.27 5.49 3.10
CA GLU A 428 23.60 4.90 2.84
C GLU A 428 24.52 5.07 4.04
N GLN A 429 24.55 6.25 4.66
CA GLN A 429 25.34 6.50 5.88
C GLN A 429 24.85 5.62 7.03
N ALA A 430 23.53 5.54 7.23
CA ALA A 430 22.95 4.69 8.28
C ALA A 430 23.28 3.21 8.05
N GLU A 431 23.16 2.70 6.83
CA GLU A 431 23.54 1.32 6.47
C GLU A 431 25.05 1.07 6.63
N GLY A 432 25.88 2.06 6.31
CA GLY A 432 27.33 2.00 6.56
C GLY A 432 27.66 1.77 8.01
N LEU A 433 26.98 2.49 8.94
CA LEU A 433 27.14 2.27 10.38
C LEU A 433 26.71 0.87 10.81
N GLY A 434 25.59 0.38 10.25
CA GLY A 434 25.13 -0.98 10.49
C GLY A 434 26.15 -2.04 10.09
N THR A 435 26.76 -1.87 8.92
CA THR A 435 27.82 -2.76 8.42
C THR A 435 29.07 -2.72 9.32
N GLN A 436 29.45 -1.54 9.81
CA GLN A 436 30.55 -1.38 10.76
C GLN A 436 30.27 -2.13 12.06
N VAL A 437 29.09 -1.96 12.67
CA VAL A 437 28.71 -2.64 13.92
C VAL A 437 28.69 -4.17 13.72
N ALA A 438 28.23 -4.67 12.58
CA ALA A 438 28.28 -6.10 12.27
C ALA A 438 29.73 -6.62 12.20
N ALA A 439 30.65 -5.86 11.61
CA ALA A 439 32.06 -6.20 11.58
C ALA A 439 32.68 -6.25 12.99
N GLU A 440 32.23 -5.37 13.90
CA GLU A 440 32.66 -5.37 15.31
C GLU A 440 32.12 -6.61 16.05
N LEU A 441 30.86 -6.98 15.86
CA LEU A 441 30.30 -8.22 16.40
C LEU A 441 31.10 -9.44 15.95
N ARG A 442 31.46 -9.53 14.66
CA ARG A 442 32.26 -10.64 14.12
C ARG A 442 33.68 -10.69 14.74
N ARG A 443 34.32 -9.54 14.91
CA ARG A 443 35.62 -9.46 15.61
C ARG A 443 35.52 -9.91 17.06
N GLY A 444 34.37 -9.70 17.70
CA GLY A 444 34.04 -10.18 19.03
C GLY A 444 33.68 -11.67 19.10
N GLY A 445 33.64 -12.39 17.98
CA GLY A 445 33.34 -13.83 17.90
C GLY A 445 31.91 -14.19 17.49
N ALA A 446 31.10 -13.23 17.08
CA ALA A 446 29.75 -13.51 16.53
C ALA A 446 29.86 -14.10 15.11
N HIS A 447 29.02 -15.10 14.79
CA HIS A 447 29.06 -15.84 13.52
C HIS A 447 27.67 -16.21 12.99
#